data_4bafc9d0a5d49fa1edb114ffd7f825dc
#
_entry.id   4bafc9d0a5d49fa1edb114ffd7f825dc
#
_cell.length_a   1.000
_cell.length_b   1.000
_cell.length_c   1.000
_cell.angle_alpha   90.00
_cell.angle_beta   90.00
_cell.angle_gamma   90.00
#
_symmetry.space_group_name_H-M   'P 1'
#
loop_
_entity.id
_entity.type
_entity.pdbx_description
1 polymer ?
#
loop_
_entity_poly.entity_id
_entity_poly.type
_entity_poly.pdbx_seq_one_letter_code
_entity_poly.pdbx_strand_id
1 'polypeptide(L)'
;TLPSWPLAQPFRLAAHNGEINTLRGNAAHMGVREAVLASPLLGAHLKDALPVINPDTSDSGTLDNVLELLVRAGYTLPHALMMMVPEPFGPTFVMGDNKRAFYEYHSSLMEPWDGPTCLVFTDGWRRVGAMLDRNGLRPCRWSVSRDGLMVLGSESGLVDVPEEDIIQRGQLQPRRMILADVEHHRIAPDAEIKGQVIRSQPWRRWLQKHAVRLETLNSMGEENDIAHALPPLERRLRQAGCDSAWQRQVLVPMAENAQEPVCSMGTDKPLPCLSDEPQSLFRWFKQRFAQVTNPPIDPYREQLSMSLMGHAGRAGNILEPGPESCAVLRLPHPFLTTDDMRRIRASRRPAVRAATLDATFPAHGDGEALRAALDRLFADAEAAIAQGATILVVSDTAMTADKAPIPALLACAGLHHHLIRAGLRHACGIIAESGEACEVIHMAQLIGYGVNAVCPHAALDAVRRMAREGRLSTDAGPLDEEDAQERYINALKKGLLKAFARLGISTLRSFRGSQPFEALGLSQDVIDRYFTGTPCSISGIGLETLARDAALRHAQAWDDADTTAAAPAARLWSPRTVRALHTAVNEDTDGQAPSPAWQTFSSLCNGQEAQGFTLRSLLEIAPDPARAS
;
A
#
# COMPACT_ATOMS: atom_id res chain seq x y z
N THR A 1 11.30 22.05 -17.73
CA THR A 1 11.30 21.29 -19.00
C THR A 1 9.92 21.35 -19.59
N LEU A 2 9.81 21.84 -20.81
CA LEU A 2 8.56 21.81 -21.57
C LEU A 2 8.28 20.37 -22.01
N PRO A 3 7.01 19.90 -21.95
CA PRO A 3 6.66 18.59 -22.51
C PRO A 3 6.88 18.60 -24.04
N SER A 4 7.20 17.44 -24.59
CA SER A 4 7.19 17.25 -26.04
C SER A 4 5.76 17.44 -26.58
N TRP A 5 5.60 17.78 -27.87
CA TRP A 5 4.29 17.99 -28.49
C TRP A 5 3.28 16.83 -28.27
N PRO A 6 3.67 15.53 -28.33
CA PRO A 6 2.77 14.44 -27.99
C PRO A 6 2.25 14.45 -26.55
N LEU A 7 2.94 15.13 -25.64
CA LEU A 7 2.57 15.25 -24.23
C LEU A 7 1.95 16.60 -23.88
N ALA A 8 1.74 17.48 -24.89
CA ALA A 8 1.12 18.79 -24.67
C ALA A 8 -0.39 18.64 -24.45
N GLN A 9 -0.91 19.35 -23.45
CA GLN A 9 -2.34 19.46 -23.22
C GLN A 9 -2.98 20.51 -24.14
N PRO A 10 -4.29 20.40 -24.46
CA PRO A 10 -5.21 19.33 -24.05
C PRO A 10 -4.99 18.04 -24.83
N PHE A 11 -5.32 16.90 -24.18
CA PHE A 11 -5.40 15.62 -24.87
C PHE A 11 -6.74 15.48 -25.61
N ARG A 12 -7.27 14.24 -25.73
CA ARG A 12 -8.50 14.03 -26.54
C ARG A 12 -9.77 14.45 -25.82
N LEU A 13 -9.89 14.19 -24.52
CA LEU A 13 -11.08 14.50 -23.71
C LEU A 13 -10.79 15.40 -22.54
N ALA A 14 -9.55 15.44 -22.05
CA ALA A 14 -9.22 16.11 -20.81
C ALA A 14 -7.93 16.94 -20.86
N ALA A 15 -7.86 17.89 -19.94
CA ALA A 15 -6.64 18.58 -19.53
C ALA A 15 -6.73 18.88 -18.04
N HIS A 16 -5.61 18.93 -17.33
CA HIS A 16 -5.62 19.31 -15.93
C HIS A 16 -4.42 20.16 -15.53
N ASN A 17 -4.63 20.95 -14.50
CA ASN A 17 -3.56 21.64 -13.79
C ASN A 17 -3.38 20.96 -12.43
N GLY A 18 -2.22 20.37 -12.20
CA GLY A 18 -1.86 19.67 -10.97
C GLY A 18 -1.07 18.40 -11.23
N GLU A 19 -1.18 17.45 -10.31
CA GLU A 19 -0.48 16.17 -10.32
C GLU A 19 -1.44 15.04 -9.92
N ILE A 20 -1.30 13.87 -10.51
CA ILE A 20 -2.02 12.65 -10.11
C ILE A 20 -1.05 11.78 -9.29
N ASN A 21 -1.16 11.86 -7.97
CA ASN A 21 -0.25 11.17 -7.04
C ASN A 21 -0.37 9.65 -7.10
N THR A 22 -1.51 9.14 -7.55
CA THR A 22 -1.83 7.70 -7.60
C THR A 22 -1.43 7.02 -8.90
N LEU A 23 -0.81 7.73 -9.83
CA LEU A 23 -0.51 7.30 -11.20
C LEU A 23 0.06 5.88 -11.29
N ARG A 24 1.07 5.55 -10.49
CA ARG A 24 1.71 4.22 -10.52
C ARG A 24 0.75 3.09 -10.15
N GLY A 25 -0.07 3.31 -9.11
CA GLY A 25 -1.11 2.36 -8.71
C GLY A 25 -2.20 2.23 -9.77
N ASN A 26 -2.66 3.35 -10.34
CA ASN A 26 -3.68 3.36 -11.39
C ASN A 26 -3.20 2.61 -12.63
N ALA A 27 -1.97 2.85 -13.08
CA ALA A 27 -1.38 2.14 -14.23
C ALA A 27 -1.24 0.63 -13.95
N ALA A 28 -0.74 0.25 -12.78
CA ALA A 28 -0.62 -1.16 -12.38
C ALA A 28 -1.98 -1.86 -12.35
N HIS A 29 -3.01 -1.22 -11.79
CA HIS A 29 -4.37 -1.77 -11.78
C HIS A 29 -4.98 -1.86 -13.17
N MET A 30 -4.71 -0.91 -14.08
CA MET A 30 -5.19 -0.98 -15.45
C MET A 30 -4.57 -2.16 -16.18
N GLY A 31 -3.26 -2.37 -16.08
CA GLY A 31 -2.58 -3.54 -16.65
C GLY A 31 -3.14 -4.87 -16.16
N VAL A 32 -3.52 -4.97 -14.87
CA VAL A 32 -4.22 -6.17 -14.36
C VAL A 32 -5.59 -6.35 -15.02
N ARG A 33 -6.33 -5.27 -15.27
CA ARG A 33 -7.68 -5.31 -15.86
C ARG A 33 -7.69 -5.66 -17.34
N GLU A 34 -6.63 -5.35 -18.08
CA GLU A 34 -6.55 -5.62 -19.53
C GLU A 34 -6.85 -7.07 -19.87
N ALA A 35 -6.50 -8.01 -19.00
CA ALA A 35 -6.77 -9.43 -19.17
C ALA A 35 -8.28 -9.81 -19.20
N VAL A 36 -9.17 -8.93 -18.71
CA VAL A 36 -10.62 -9.20 -18.59
C VAL A 36 -11.50 -8.15 -19.23
N LEU A 37 -10.90 -7.16 -19.87
CA LEU A 37 -11.67 -6.15 -20.57
C LEU A 37 -12.49 -6.80 -21.70
N ALA A 38 -13.77 -6.54 -21.69
CA ALA A 38 -14.69 -6.88 -22.76
C ALA A 38 -15.72 -5.76 -22.90
N SER A 39 -16.08 -5.40 -24.11
CA SER A 39 -17.07 -4.37 -24.41
C SER A 39 -17.85 -4.75 -25.64
N PRO A 40 -19.20 -4.87 -25.55
CA PRO A 40 -20.04 -5.10 -26.71
C PRO A 40 -19.93 -3.99 -27.77
N LEU A 41 -19.68 -2.74 -27.33
CA LEU A 41 -19.56 -1.58 -28.22
C LEU A 41 -18.23 -1.56 -28.97
N LEU A 42 -17.14 -1.95 -28.34
CA LEU A 42 -15.81 -1.96 -28.95
C LEU A 42 -15.53 -3.28 -29.69
N GLY A 43 -16.17 -4.37 -29.29
CA GLY A 43 -16.03 -5.67 -29.93
C GLY A 43 -14.57 -6.10 -30.12
N ALA A 44 -14.22 -6.53 -31.33
CA ALA A 44 -12.86 -6.95 -31.67
C ALA A 44 -11.83 -5.81 -31.65
N HIS A 45 -12.26 -4.56 -31.83
CA HIS A 45 -11.38 -3.39 -31.82
C HIS A 45 -10.81 -3.04 -30.43
N LEU A 46 -11.35 -3.64 -29.38
CA LEU A 46 -10.76 -3.46 -28.04
C LEU A 46 -9.28 -3.90 -27.99
N LYS A 47 -8.91 -4.90 -28.77
CA LYS A 47 -7.51 -5.38 -28.84
C LYS A 47 -6.56 -4.33 -29.43
N ASP A 48 -7.07 -3.47 -30.30
CA ASP A 48 -6.29 -2.41 -30.95
C ASP A 48 -5.99 -1.26 -29.96
N ALA A 49 -6.74 -1.19 -28.84
CA ALA A 49 -6.58 -0.20 -27.80
C ALA A 49 -5.67 -0.68 -26.63
N LEU A 50 -5.05 -1.86 -26.75
CA LEU A 50 -4.15 -2.39 -25.72
C LEU A 50 -2.67 -2.19 -26.10
N PRO A 51 -1.80 -1.81 -25.16
CA PRO A 51 -2.13 -1.47 -23.79
C PRO A 51 -2.96 -0.17 -23.71
N VAL A 52 -3.88 -0.11 -22.74
CA VAL A 52 -4.76 1.06 -22.57
C VAL A 52 -3.97 2.33 -22.29
N ILE A 53 -2.97 2.21 -21.44
CA ILE A 53 -2.08 3.31 -21.06
C ILE A 53 -0.83 3.26 -21.92
N ASN A 54 -0.58 4.33 -22.64
CA ASN A 54 0.68 4.51 -23.36
C ASN A 54 1.82 4.65 -22.34
N PRO A 55 2.87 3.79 -22.38
CA PRO A 55 3.96 3.81 -21.39
C PRO A 55 4.76 5.12 -21.39
N ASP A 56 4.81 5.85 -22.50
CA ASP A 56 5.59 7.07 -22.65
C ASP A 56 4.75 8.35 -22.44
N THR A 57 3.57 8.24 -21.82
CA THR A 57 2.69 9.39 -21.60
C THR A 57 2.88 10.03 -20.23
N SER A 58 2.34 11.26 -20.06
CA SER A 58 2.27 11.95 -18.78
C SER A 58 1.14 11.40 -17.90
N ASP A 59 1.04 11.88 -16.67
CA ASP A 59 -0.09 11.60 -15.78
C ASP A 59 -1.42 12.05 -16.38
N SER A 60 -1.43 13.24 -17.01
CA SER A 60 -2.59 13.77 -17.74
C SER A 60 -2.98 12.89 -18.91
N GLY A 61 -2.02 12.45 -19.72
CA GLY A 61 -2.27 11.55 -20.84
C GLY A 61 -2.73 10.17 -20.40
N THR A 62 -2.19 9.67 -19.30
CA THR A 62 -2.64 8.40 -18.67
C THR A 62 -4.10 8.48 -18.24
N LEU A 63 -4.50 9.59 -17.59
CA LEU A 63 -5.90 9.82 -17.22
C LEU A 63 -6.79 9.90 -18.45
N ASP A 64 -6.37 10.63 -19.50
CA ASP A 64 -7.12 10.79 -20.73
C ASP A 64 -7.33 9.47 -21.48
N ASN A 65 -6.30 8.60 -21.54
CA ASN A 65 -6.40 7.27 -22.15
C ASN A 65 -7.51 6.43 -21.50
N VAL A 66 -7.54 6.39 -20.15
CA VAL A 66 -8.54 5.62 -19.42
C VAL A 66 -9.93 6.27 -19.53
N LEU A 67 -10.00 7.59 -19.45
CA LEU A 67 -11.24 8.34 -19.63
C LEU A 67 -11.84 8.08 -21.02
N GLU A 68 -11.03 8.13 -22.08
CA GLU A 68 -11.48 7.85 -23.44
C GLU A 68 -12.00 6.42 -23.57
N LEU A 69 -11.27 5.42 -23.04
CA LEU A 69 -11.71 4.03 -23.05
C LEU A 69 -13.11 3.86 -22.42
N LEU A 70 -13.31 4.44 -21.23
CA LEU A 70 -14.60 4.37 -20.54
C LEU A 70 -15.73 5.02 -21.35
N VAL A 71 -15.48 6.20 -21.91
CA VAL A 71 -16.48 6.91 -22.71
C VAL A 71 -16.81 6.14 -24.00
N ARG A 72 -15.80 5.57 -24.69
CA ARG A 72 -16.00 4.75 -25.90
C ARG A 72 -16.71 3.43 -25.59
N ALA A 73 -16.55 2.91 -24.37
CA ALA A 73 -17.29 1.74 -23.89
C ALA A 73 -18.74 2.04 -23.45
N GLY A 74 -19.19 3.31 -23.54
CA GLY A 74 -20.58 3.70 -23.34
C GLY A 74 -20.88 4.45 -22.04
N TYR A 75 -19.89 4.74 -21.20
CA TYR A 75 -20.11 5.63 -20.07
C TYR A 75 -20.34 7.07 -20.53
N THR A 76 -21.23 7.78 -19.85
CA THR A 76 -21.27 9.23 -20.01
C THR A 76 -20.01 9.84 -19.40
N LEU A 77 -19.53 10.95 -19.96
CA LEU A 77 -18.34 11.64 -19.48
C LEU A 77 -18.41 11.97 -17.97
N PRO A 78 -19.52 12.52 -17.42
CA PRO A 78 -19.67 12.71 -15.98
C PRO A 78 -19.61 11.41 -15.18
N HIS A 79 -20.16 10.30 -15.69
CA HIS A 79 -20.14 9.00 -15.00
C HIS A 79 -18.69 8.48 -14.89
N ALA A 80 -17.95 8.47 -15.99
CA ALA A 80 -16.55 8.05 -16.01
C ALA A 80 -15.70 8.88 -15.04
N LEU A 81 -15.86 10.21 -15.05
CA LEU A 81 -15.17 11.10 -14.13
C LEU A 81 -15.54 10.86 -12.65
N MET A 82 -16.81 10.61 -12.34
CA MET A 82 -17.24 10.25 -10.99
C MET A 82 -16.66 8.91 -10.51
N MET A 83 -16.39 7.97 -11.42
CA MET A 83 -15.70 6.73 -11.11
C MET A 83 -14.21 6.97 -10.83
N MET A 84 -13.54 7.74 -11.69
CA MET A 84 -12.10 8.00 -11.60
C MET A 84 -11.76 8.93 -10.44
N VAL A 85 -12.56 9.96 -10.19
CA VAL A 85 -12.36 10.97 -9.13
C VAL A 85 -13.56 10.98 -8.16
N PRO A 86 -13.73 9.91 -7.36
CA PRO A 86 -14.89 9.77 -6.48
C PRO A 86 -14.82 10.72 -5.27
N GLU A 87 -15.98 11.16 -4.80
CA GLU A 87 -16.06 11.81 -3.49
C GLU A 87 -15.75 10.80 -2.36
N PRO A 88 -15.22 11.27 -1.22
CA PRO A 88 -15.15 10.45 -0.02
C PRO A 88 -16.55 9.97 0.39
N PHE A 89 -16.68 8.71 0.76
CA PHE A 89 -17.95 8.11 1.16
C PHE A 89 -17.86 7.28 2.44
N GLY A 90 -16.79 7.48 3.22
CA GLY A 90 -16.60 6.87 4.53
C GLY A 90 -17.75 7.21 5.52
N PRO A 91 -17.82 6.53 6.66
CA PRO A 91 -18.90 6.73 7.63
C PRO A 91 -18.95 8.16 8.19
N THR A 92 -17.82 8.84 8.27
CA THR A 92 -17.69 10.23 8.74
C THR A 92 -18.17 11.26 7.74
N PHE A 93 -18.34 10.87 6.47
CA PHE A 93 -18.75 11.81 5.42
C PHE A 93 -20.25 11.77 5.18
N VAL A 94 -20.91 12.92 5.42
CA VAL A 94 -22.37 13.04 5.27
C VAL A 94 -22.75 13.09 3.79
N MET A 95 -23.50 12.09 3.33
CA MET A 95 -24.08 12.05 1.98
C MET A 95 -25.32 11.14 1.96
N GLY A 96 -26.21 11.37 0.98
CA GLY A 96 -27.39 10.54 0.79
C GLY A 96 -27.06 9.09 0.39
N ASP A 97 -27.89 8.15 0.82
CA ASP A 97 -27.67 6.70 0.66
C ASP A 97 -27.45 6.26 -0.79
N ASN A 98 -28.20 6.81 -1.75
CA ASN A 98 -28.05 6.43 -3.16
C ASN A 98 -26.71 6.89 -3.74
N LYS A 99 -26.26 8.09 -3.32
CA LYS A 99 -24.94 8.62 -3.73
C LYS A 99 -23.82 7.78 -3.11
N ARG A 100 -23.95 7.41 -1.83
CA ARG A 100 -23.02 6.51 -1.15
C ARG A 100 -22.96 5.16 -1.87
N ALA A 101 -24.11 4.58 -2.20
CA ALA A 101 -24.19 3.31 -2.91
C ALA A 101 -23.54 3.36 -4.30
N PHE A 102 -23.69 4.46 -5.02
CA PHE A 102 -22.98 4.66 -6.29
C PHE A 102 -21.46 4.55 -6.10
N TYR A 103 -20.89 5.33 -5.18
CA TYR A 103 -19.44 5.31 -4.95
C TYR A 103 -18.97 3.97 -4.35
N GLU A 104 -19.73 3.37 -3.47
CA GLU A 104 -19.41 2.05 -2.89
C GLU A 104 -19.39 0.96 -3.96
N TYR A 105 -20.35 0.95 -4.87
CA TYR A 105 -20.39 0.02 -6.00
C TYR A 105 -19.17 0.18 -6.90
N HIS A 106 -18.90 1.41 -7.38
CA HIS A 106 -17.78 1.66 -8.28
C HIS A 106 -16.42 1.47 -7.60
N SER A 107 -16.37 1.55 -6.29
CA SER A 107 -15.16 1.26 -5.52
C SER A 107 -14.71 -0.20 -5.60
N SER A 108 -15.59 -1.13 -5.94
CA SER A 108 -15.23 -2.53 -6.19
C SER A 108 -14.61 -2.75 -7.58
N LEU A 109 -14.83 -1.81 -8.49
CA LEU A 109 -14.37 -1.88 -9.89
C LEU A 109 -13.09 -1.08 -10.14
N MET A 110 -13.00 0.12 -9.55
CA MET A 110 -11.90 1.04 -9.84
C MET A 110 -11.39 1.71 -8.55
N GLU A 111 -10.09 1.88 -8.47
CA GLU A 111 -9.43 2.73 -7.49
C GLU A 111 -9.55 4.20 -7.88
N PRO A 112 -9.55 5.14 -6.91
CA PRO A 112 -9.52 6.57 -7.22
C PRO A 112 -8.24 6.99 -7.94
N TRP A 113 -8.40 7.95 -8.86
CA TRP A 113 -7.34 8.79 -9.39
C TRP A 113 -7.26 10.03 -8.50
N ASP A 114 -6.20 10.16 -7.73
CA ASP A 114 -6.12 11.11 -6.63
C ASP A 114 -4.87 11.98 -6.76
N GLY A 115 -5.04 13.24 -6.44
CA GLY A 115 -4.01 14.26 -6.48
C GLY A 115 -4.60 15.66 -6.59
N PRO A 116 -3.79 16.72 -6.41
CA PRO A 116 -4.26 18.09 -6.47
C PRO A 116 -4.54 18.48 -7.93
N THR A 117 -5.79 18.34 -8.40
CA THR A 117 -6.16 18.58 -9.79
C THR A 117 -7.35 19.54 -9.95
N CYS A 118 -7.20 20.49 -10.89
CA CYS A 118 -8.32 21.15 -11.56
C CYS A 118 -8.43 20.51 -12.95
N LEU A 119 -9.43 19.71 -13.14
CA LEU A 119 -9.67 18.95 -14.37
C LEU A 119 -10.69 19.67 -15.24
N VAL A 120 -10.35 19.95 -16.49
CA VAL A 120 -11.28 20.41 -17.52
C VAL A 120 -11.46 19.30 -18.57
N PHE A 121 -12.66 19.16 -19.11
CA PHE A 121 -12.99 18.04 -19.99
C PHE A 121 -14.04 18.41 -21.04
N THR A 122 -14.05 17.67 -22.14
CA THR A 122 -15.01 17.83 -23.25
C THR A 122 -15.31 16.49 -23.89
N ASP A 123 -16.52 16.35 -24.46
CA ASP A 123 -16.87 15.22 -25.31
C ASP A 123 -16.53 15.46 -26.79
N GLY A 124 -15.93 16.61 -27.07
CA GLY A 124 -15.44 16.98 -28.38
C GLY A 124 -16.42 17.83 -29.20
N TRP A 125 -17.69 18.00 -28.80
CA TRP A 125 -18.62 18.80 -29.54
C TRP A 125 -19.84 19.42 -28.83
N ARG A 126 -20.35 18.83 -27.77
CA ARG A 126 -21.57 19.32 -27.08
C ARG A 126 -21.36 19.80 -25.69
N ARG A 127 -20.42 19.18 -24.99
CA ARG A 127 -20.27 19.36 -23.56
C ARG A 127 -18.85 19.74 -23.20
N VAL A 128 -18.74 20.77 -22.39
CA VAL A 128 -17.49 21.22 -21.79
C VAL A 128 -17.72 21.37 -20.29
N GLY A 129 -16.80 20.94 -19.49
CA GLY A 129 -16.96 21.03 -18.04
C GLY A 129 -15.66 21.10 -17.29
N ALA A 130 -15.80 21.28 -15.99
CA ALA A 130 -14.67 21.22 -15.07
C ALA A 130 -15.08 20.50 -13.78
N MET A 131 -14.08 19.90 -13.13
CA MET A 131 -14.23 19.21 -11.86
C MET A 131 -12.99 19.42 -10.99
N LEU A 132 -13.19 19.60 -9.70
CA LEU A 132 -12.08 19.60 -8.75
C LEU A 132 -11.88 18.21 -8.13
N ASP A 133 -10.63 17.96 -7.74
CA ASP A 133 -10.24 16.78 -6.99
C ASP A 133 -11.01 16.64 -5.67
N ARG A 134 -10.94 15.47 -5.07
CA ARG A 134 -11.68 15.15 -3.84
C ARG A 134 -11.28 16.00 -2.63
N ASN A 135 -10.07 16.55 -2.59
CA ASN A 135 -9.56 17.40 -1.52
C ASN A 135 -9.69 18.89 -1.83
N GLY A 136 -9.88 19.27 -3.10
CA GLY A 136 -10.01 20.63 -3.57
C GLY A 136 -8.75 21.47 -3.34
N LEU A 137 -7.59 20.90 -3.65
CA LEU A 137 -6.29 21.53 -3.44
C LEU A 137 -5.96 22.57 -4.54
N ARG A 138 -6.55 22.42 -5.73
CA ARG A 138 -6.43 23.39 -6.83
C ARG A 138 -7.71 24.20 -6.96
N PRO A 139 -7.62 25.52 -7.25
CA PRO A 139 -8.78 26.36 -7.52
C PRO A 139 -9.33 26.12 -8.94
N CYS A 140 -10.61 26.37 -9.13
CA CYS A 140 -11.24 26.53 -10.44
C CYS A 140 -12.28 27.64 -10.38
N ARG A 141 -12.10 28.66 -11.19
CA ARG A 141 -13.01 29.80 -11.32
C ARG A 141 -13.70 29.77 -12.67
N TRP A 142 -14.89 30.34 -12.74
CA TRP A 142 -15.62 30.43 -13.98
C TRP A 142 -16.40 31.74 -14.06
N SER A 143 -16.59 32.23 -15.27
CA SER A 143 -17.43 33.38 -15.58
C SER A 143 -18.20 33.14 -16.86
N VAL A 144 -19.35 33.82 -16.99
CA VAL A 144 -20.20 33.81 -18.19
C VAL A 144 -20.46 35.24 -18.57
N SER A 145 -20.25 35.55 -19.84
CA SER A 145 -20.54 36.86 -20.39
C SER A 145 -21.94 36.95 -21.02
N ARG A 146 -22.38 38.16 -21.26
CA ARG A 146 -23.70 38.45 -21.86
C ARG A 146 -23.89 37.86 -23.25
N ASP A 147 -22.83 37.75 -24.03
CA ASP A 147 -22.80 37.14 -25.36
C ASP A 147 -22.73 35.61 -25.34
N GLY A 148 -22.70 35.00 -24.14
CA GLY A 148 -22.73 33.56 -23.94
C GLY A 148 -21.34 32.90 -23.89
N LEU A 149 -20.24 33.66 -23.83
CA LEU A 149 -18.93 33.10 -23.64
C LEU A 149 -18.77 32.63 -22.19
N MET A 150 -18.42 31.34 -21.99
CA MET A 150 -18.06 30.79 -20.69
C MET A 150 -16.56 30.57 -20.62
N VAL A 151 -15.91 31.15 -19.60
CA VAL A 151 -14.48 30.98 -19.30
C VAL A 151 -14.33 30.14 -18.03
N LEU A 152 -13.54 29.08 -18.10
CA LEU A 152 -13.21 28.20 -16.98
C LEU A 152 -11.69 28.10 -16.85
N GLY A 153 -11.17 28.24 -15.64
CA GLY A 153 -9.73 28.08 -15.39
C GLY A 153 -9.36 28.15 -13.92
N SER A 154 -8.09 27.92 -13.62
CA SER A 154 -7.56 28.01 -12.25
C SER A 154 -7.59 29.42 -11.69
N GLU A 155 -7.60 30.45 -12.54
CA GLU A 155 -7.50 31.84 -12.19
C GLU A 155 -8.57 32.70 -12.88
N SER A 156 -8.81 33.89 -12.36
CA SER A 156 -9.62 34.91 -13.04
C SER A 156 -8.73 35.72 -13.99
N GLY A 157 -9.33 36.28 -15.06
CA GLY A 157 -8.61 37.14 -15.99
C GLY A 157 -7.79 36.39 -17.04
N LEU A 158 -8.10 35.09 -17.29
CA LEU A 158 -7.46 34.32 -18.36
C LEU A 158 -7.83 34.81 -19.76
N VAL A 159 -9.01 35.38 -19.88
CA VAL A 159 -9.52 36.03 -21.08
C VAL A 159 -10.00 37.43 -20.67
N ASP A 160 -9.67 38.39 -21.49
CA ASP A 160 -10.08 39.77 -21.25
C ASP A 160 -11.56 39.96 -21.65
N VAL A 161 -12.43 39.91 -20.65
CA VAL A 161 -13.86 40.15 -20.76
C VAL A 161 -14.22 41.35 -19.91
N PRO A 162 -14.84 42.41 -20.48
CA PRO A 162 -15.26 43.59 -19.72
C PRO A 162 -16.15 43.21 -18.53
N GLU A 163 -15.92 43.82 -17.38
CA GLU A 163 -16.64 43.51 -16.14
C GLU A 163 -18.16 43.70 -16.28
N GLU A 164 -18.58 44.70 -17.03
CA GLU A 164 -19.98 45.03 -17.34
C GLU A 164 -20.67 43.96 -18.19
N ASP A 165 -19.91 43.15 -18.91
CA ASP A 165 -20.44 42.05 -19.74
C ASP A 165 -20.54 40.72 -18.98
N ILE A 166 -19.95 40.61 -17.80
CA ILE A 166 -20.02 39.40 -16.99
C ILE A 166 -21.37 39.35 -16.27
N ILE A 167 -22.22 38.39 -16.67
CA ILE A 167 -23.55 38.17 -16.07
C ILE A 167 -23.56 37.16 -14.94
N GLN A 168 -22.57 36.25 -14.92
CA GLN A 168 -22.46 35.24 -13.89
C GLN A 168 -21.00 34.85 -13.65
N ARG A 169 -20.63 34.63 -12.40
CA ARG A 169 -19.31 34.12 -12.01
C ARG A 169 -19.41 33.20 -10.80
N GLY A 170 -18.42 32.34 -10.64
CA GLY A 170 -18.36 31.44 -9.50
C GLY A 170 -17.01 30.78 -9.34
N GLN A 171 -16.94 29.99 -8.27
CA GLN A 171 -15.79 29.13 -7.96
C GLN A 171 -16.28 27.73 -7.67
N LEU A 172 -15.66 26.73 -8.30
CA LEU A 172 -15.94 25.34 -7.97
C LEU A 172 -15.45 25.03 -6.57
N GLN A 173 -16.30 24.36 -5.82
CA GLN A 173 -15.96 23.82 -4.51
C GLN A 173 -15.30 22.44 -4.67
N PRO A 174 -14.53 21.97 -3.68
CA PRO A 174 -13.99 20.61 -3.69
C PRO A 174 -15.02 19.59 -4.10
N ARG A 175 -14.65 18.65 -4.96
CA ARG A 175 -15.50 17.54 -5.42
C ARG A 175 -16.68 17.95 -6.32
N ARG A 176 -16.85 19.23 -6.63
CA ARG A 176 -17.95 19.71 -7.47
C ARG A 176 -17.58 19.68 -8.95
N MET A 177 -18.61 19.52 -9.75
CA MET A 177 -18.54 19.51 -11.20
C MET A 177 -19.47 20.60 -11.76
N ILE A 178 -19.06 21.23 -12.85
CA ILE A 178 -19.90 22.11 -13.67
C ILE A 178 -19.84 21.61 -15.11
N LEU A 179 -20.96 21.68 -15.83
CA LEU A 179 -21.06 21.23 -17.22
C LEU A 179 -21.83 22.28 -18.03
N ALA A 180 -21.22 22.79 -19.06
CA ALA A 180 -21.89 23.58 -20.09
C ALA A 180 -22.34 22.64 -21.21
N ASP A 181 -23.65 22.64 -21.50
CA ASP A 181 -24.25 21.98 -22.65
C ASP A 181 -24.45 23.02 -23.73
N VAL A 182 -23.56 22.99 -24.72
CA VAL A 182 -23.52 24.01 -25.81
C VAL A 182 -24.73 23.87 -26.74
N GLU A 183 -25.23 22.65 -26.93
CA GLU A 183 -26.39 22.39 -27.79
C GLU A 183 -27.68 22.96 -27.19
N HIS A 184 -27.83 22.85 -25.87
CA HIS A 184 -29.02 23.34 -25.16
C HIS A 184 -28.83 24.72 -24.53
N HIS A 185 -27.71 25.39 -24.78
CA HIS A 185 -27.38 26.72 -24.26
C HIS A 185 -27.57 26.83 -22.73
N ARG A 186 -27.11 25.84 -21.98
CA ARG A 186 -27.33 25.79 -20.54
C ARG A 186 -26.11 25.34 -19.78
N ILE A 187 -26.03 25.79 -18.54
CA ILE A 187 -25.05 25.32 -17.56
C ILE A 187 -25.77 24.44 -16.55
N ALA A 188 -25.32 23.18 -16.42
CA ALA A 188 -25.85 22.23 -15.46
C ALA A 188 -25.01 22.25 -14.18
N PRO A 189 -25.66 22.43 -13.00
CA PRO A 189 -24.97 22.40 -11.72
C PRO A 189 -24.70 20.97 -11.26
N ASP A 190 -23.71 20.80 -10.36
CA ASP A 190 -23.25 19.53 -9.79
C ASP A 190 -24.38 18.58 -9.36
N ALA A 191 -25.36 19.09 -8.64
CA ALA A 191 -26.46 18.27 -8.11
C ALA A 191 -27.31 17.62 -9.20
N GLU A 192 -27.50 18.31 -10.31
CA GLU A 192 -28.25 17.80 -11.46
C GLU A 192 -27.43 16.74 -12.20
N ILE A 193 -26.17 17.07 -12.55
CA ILE A 193 -25.27 16.19 -13.27
C ILE A 193 -25.12 14.86 -12.51
N LYS A 194 -24.72 14.95 -11.25
CA LYS A 194 -24.52 13.76 -10.41
C LYS A 194 -25.82 13.02 -10.12
N GLY A 195 -26.93 13.75 -9.95
CA GLY A 195 -28.25 13.17 -9.74
C GLY A 195 -28.69 12.27 -10.92
N GLN A 196 -28.41 12.66 -12.15
CA GLN A 196 -28.67 11.84 -13.33
C GLN A 196 -27.86 10.54 -13.32
N VAL A 197 -26.56 10.63 -13.06
CA VAL A 197 -25.65 9.47 -12.99
C VAL A 197 -26.04 8.52 -11.85
N ILE A 198 -26.32 9.05 -10.66
CA ILE A 198 -26.66 8.23 -9.48
C ILE A 198 -27.96 7.45 -9.69
N ARG A 199 -28.91 8.01 -10.41
CA ARG A 199 -30.20 7.34 -10.70
C ARG A 199 -30.17 6.41 -11.90
N SER A 200 -29.05 6.30 -12.62
CA SER A 200 -28.98 5.49 -13.84
C SER A 200 -29.16 3.98 -13.60
N GLN A 201 -28.82 3.51 -12.43
CA GLN A 201 -28.92 2.09 -12.03
C GLN A 201 -29.31 1.94 -10.56
N PRO A 202 -29.85 0.79 -10.14
CA PRO A 202 -30.26 0.54 -8.75
C PRO A 202 -29.08 0.07 -7.88
N TRP A 203 -28.01 0.88 -7.78
CA TRP A 203 -26.75 0.55 -7.10
C TRP A 203 -26.92 0.01 -5.69
N ARG A 204 -27.82 0.62 -4.90
CA ARG A 204 -28.11 0.20 -3.53
C ARG A 204 -28.65 -1.24 -3.46
N ARG A 205 -29.56 -1.61 -4.39
CA ARG A 205 -30.12 -2.96 -4.47
C ARG A 205 -29.05 -3.97 -4.88
N TRP A 206 -28.14 -3.59 -5.79
CA TRP A 206 -27.04 -4.46 -6.20
C TRP A 206 -26.10 -4.74 -5.05
N LEU A 207 -25.66 -3.72 -4.32
CA LEU A 207 -24.80 -3.88 -3.14
C LEU A 207 -25.47 -4.72 -2.05
N GLN A 208 -26.75 -4.48 -1.74
CA GLN A 208 -27.48 -5.25 -0.72
C GLN A 208 -27.57 -6.74 -1.08
N LYS A 209 -27.68 -7.06 -2.37
CA LYS A 209 -27.85 -8.44 -2.84
C LYS A 209 -26.52 -9.18 -2.99
N HIS A 210 -25.46 -8.51 -3.46
CA HIS A 210 -24.25 -9.18 -3.94
C HIS A 210 -23.01 -8.87 -3.10
N ALA A 211 -22.87 -7.69 -2.49
CA ALA A 211 -21.69 -7.36 -1.70
C ALA A 211 -21.62 -8.19 -0.41
N VAL A 212 -20.43 -8.71 -0.11
CA VAL A 212 -20.18 -9.46 1.12
C VAL A 212 -19.38 -8.58 2.07
N ARG A 213 -19.85 -8.42 3.29
CA ARG A 213 -19.17 -7.69 4.36
C ARG A 213 -18.52 -8.68 5.31
N LEU A 214 -17.31 -8.38 5.78
CA LEU A 214 -16.58 -9.24 6.70
C LEU A 214 -17.39 -9.57 7.96
N GLU A 215 -18.06 -8.56 8.53
CA GLU A 215 -18.86 -8.68 9.74
C GLU A 215 -20.11 -9.57 9.57
N THR A 216 -20.51 -9.82 8.31
CA THR A 216 -21.68 -10.69 8.00
C THR A 216 -21.29 -12.14 7.70
N LEU A 217 -20.00 -12.47 7.75
CA LEU A 217 -19.56 -13.85 7.64
C LEU A 217 -19.79 -14.56 8.98
N ASN A 218 -20.49 -15.71 8.92
CA ASN A 218 -20.80 -16.47 10.12
C ASN A 218 -19.52 -17.11 10.69
N SER A 219 -19.39 -17.05 12.01
CA SER A 219 -18.35 -17.76 12.75
C SER A 219 -18.64 -19.27 12.94
N MET A 220 -19.83 -19.71 12.56
CA MET A 220 -20.32 -21.08 12.71
C MET A 220 -20.03 -21.89 11.43
N GLY A 221 -18.79 -22.28 11.20
CA GLY A 221 -18.43 -23.44 10.43
C GLY A 221 -17.87 -24.48 11.39
N GLU A 222 -18.23 -25.76 11.19
CA GLU A 222 -17.52 -26.84 11.86
C GLU A 222 -16.02 -26.58 11.76
N GLU A 223 -15.32 -26.76 12.88
CA GLU A 223 -13.87 -26.78 12.99
C GLU A 223 -13.28 -27.88 12.07
N ASN A 224 -13.35 -27.69 10.76
CA ASN A 224 -12.37 -28.26 9.87
C ASN A 224 -11.11 -27.38 10.01
N ASP A 225 -10.67 -27.28 11.25
CA ASP A 225 -9.36 -26.79 11.57
C ASP A 225 -8.34 -27.77 10.99
N ILE A 226 -7.84 -27.44 9.80
CA ILE A 226 -6.44 -27.67 9.53
C ILE A 226 -5.70 -26.63 10.37
N ALA A 227 -5.93 -26.64 11.66
CA ALA A 227 -5.05 -26.07 12.65
C ALA A 227 -3.88 -27.05 12.72
N HIS A 228 -2.93 -26.92 11.80
CA HIS A 228 -1.57 -27.29 12.16
C HIS A 228 -1.31 -26.57 13.46
N ALA A 229 -1.01 -27.32 14.54
CA ALA A 229 -0.70 -26.71 15.81
C ALA A 229 0.44 -25.74 15.57
N LEU A 230 0.14 -24.43 15.67
CA LEU A 230 1.16 -23.41 15.46
C LEU A 230 2.32 -23.67 16.40
N PRO A 231 3.57 -23.46 15.99
CA PRO A 231 4.71 -23.51 16.87
C PRO A 231 4.52 -22.56 18.07
N PRO A 232 5.16 -22.82 19.20
CA PRO A 232 5.14 -21.93 20.35
C PRO A 232 5.37 -20.46 19.94
N LEU A 233 4.66 -19.54 20.58
CA LEU A 233 4.70 -18.12 20.20
C LEU A 233 6.12 -17.55 20.25
N GLU A 234 6.95 -17.99 21.19
CA GLU A 234 8.36 -17.60 21.33
C GLU A 234 9.15 -17.91 20.05
N ARG A 235 8.95 -19.09 19.47
CA ARG A 235 9.63 -19.49 18.24
C ARG A 235 9.17 -18.64 17.07
N ARG A 236 7.87 -18.37 16.98
CA ARG A 236 7.31 -17.49 15.92
C ARG A 236 7.84 -16.05 16.02
N LEU A 237 7.95 -15.51 17.25
CA LEU A 237 8.50 -14.19 17.48
C LEU A 237 10.02 -14.13 17.18
N ARG A 238 10.79 -15.15 17.57
CA ARG A 238 12.21 -15.25 17.19
C ARG A 238 12.39 -15.32 15.68
N GLN A 239 11.59 -16.15 14.99
CA GLN A 239 11.59 -16.26 13.53
C GLN A 239 11.32 -14.89 12.86
N ALA A 240 10.38 -14.12 13.42
CA ALA A 240 10.06 -12.77 12.96
C ALA A 240 11.15 -11.73 13.29
N GLY A 241 12.13 -12.07 14.16
CA GLY A 241 13.10 -11.11 14.69
C GLY A 241 12.53 -10.17 15.74
N CYS A 242 11.41 -10.55 16.37
CA CYS A 242 10.70 -9.77 17.37
C CYS A 242 11.22 -10.12 18.77
N ASP A 243 12.41 -9.64 19.11
CA ASP A 243 13.05 -9.84 20.40
C ASP A 243 12.36 -9.09 21.56
N SER A 244 12.84 -9.27 22.77
CA SER A 244 12.28 -8.60 23.97
C SER A 244 12.45 -7.08 23.93
N ALA A 245 13.46 -6.56 23.23
CA ALA A 245 13.66 -5.11 23.06
C ALA A 245 12.60 -4.55 22.08
N TRP A 246 12.37 -5.24 20.95
CA TRP A 246 11.33 -4.88 20.03
C TRP A 246 9.94 -4.91 20.70
N GLN A 247 9.65 -5.96 21.47
CA GLN A 247 8.37 -6.06 22.18
C GLN A 247 8.14 -4.85 23.09
N ARG A 248 9.14 -4.44 23.88
CA ARG A 248 9.04 -3.28 24.80
C ARG A 248 8.99 -1.94 24.08
N GLN A 249 9.75 -1.78 23.01
CA GLN A 249 9.93 -0.47 22.35
C GLN A 249 8.89 -0.22 21.24
N VAL A 250 8.32 -1.28 20.68
CA VAL A 250 7.38 -1.17 19.55
C VAL A 250 6.01 -1.73 19.91
N LEU A 251 5.92 -3.01 20.29
CA LEU A 251 4.64 -3.69 20.44
C LEU A 251 3.83 -3.17 21.63
N VAL A 252 4.47 -3.00 22.80
CA VAL A 252 3.82 -2.46 24.01
C VAL A 252 3.27 -1.05 23.75
N PRO A 253 4.05 -0.06 23.25
CA PRO A 253 3.50 1.25 22.93
C PRO A 253 2.38 1.22 21.88
N MET A 254 2.44 0.33 20.89
CA MET A 254 1.35 0.19 19.91
C MET A 254 0.06 -0.29 20.57
N ALA A 255 0.16 -1.26 21.49
CA ALA A 255 -1.00 -1.77 22.22
C ALA A 255 -1.54 -0.77 23.25
N GLU A 256 -0.67 -0.07 23.98
CA GLU A 256 -1.09 0.87 25.05
C GLU A 256 -1.56 2.23 24.50
N ASN A 257 -0.88 2.78 23.47
CA ASN A 257 -1.17 4.12 22.94
C ASN A 257 -2.00 4.11 21.66
N ALA A 258 -2.27 2.94 21.07
CA ALA A 258 -2.95 2.79 19.79
C ALA A 258 -2.32 3.65 18.67
N GLN A 259 -1.00 3.75 18.65
CA GLN A 259 -0.19 4.42 17.63
C GLN A 259 1.25 3.90 17.64
N GLU A 260 1.97 4.06 16.52
CA GLU A 260 3.39 3.72 16.49
C GLU A 260 4.17 4.54 17.51
N PRO A 261 5.21 3.95 18.15
CA PRO A 261 6.08 4.68 19.04
C PRO A 261 6.84 5.77 18.28
N VAL A 262 7.05 6.89 18.93
CA VAL A 262 7.94 7.94 18.46
C VAL A 262 9.35 7.59 18.91
N CYS A 263 10.24 7.36 17.94
CA CYS A 263 11.64 7.04 18.17
C CYS A 263 12.54 8.09 17.51
N SER A 264 13.83 8.07 17.82
CA SER A 264 14.81 8.88 17.11
C SER A 264 14.85 8.47 15.62
N MET A 265 15.08 9.44 14.74
CA MET A 265 15.28 9.18 13.32
C MET A 265 16.64 8.55 13.10
N GLY A 266 16.65 7.43 12.39
CA GLY A 266 17.87 6.69 12.09
C GLY A 266 17.94 5.33 12.78
N THR A 267 18.89 4.53 12.35
CA THR A 267 19.14 3.19 12.87
C THR A 267 20.64 2.93 12.90
N ASP A 268 21.08 2.26 13.96
CA ASP A 268 22.45 1.76 14.11
C ASP A 268 22.64 0.36 13.49
N LYS A 269 21.56 -0.24 12.95
CA LYS A 269 21.68 -1.50 12.22
C LYS A 269 22.22 -1.24 10.81
N PRO A 270 23.23 -1.99 10.36
CA PRO A 270 23.73 -1.85 8.99
C PRO A 270 22.67 -2.15 7.95
N LEU A 271 22.86 -1.62 6.74
CA LEU A 271 22.04 -2.03 5.60
C LEU A 271 22.21 -3.54 5.37
N PRO A 272 21.15 -4.27 4.99
CA PRO A 272 21.23 -5.72 4.78
C PRO A 272 22.35 -6.14 3.82
N CYS A 273 22.58 -5.39 2.75
CA CYS A 273 23.65 -5.65 1.78
C CYS A 273 25.08 -5.41 2.32
N LEU A 274 25.21 -4.85 3.52
CA LEU A 274 26.49 -4.59 4.22
C LEU A 274 26.56 -5.34 5.56
N SER A 275 25.76 -6.38 5.77
CA SER A 275 25.67 -7.13 7.02
C SER A 275 25.86 -8.62 6.77
N ASP A 276 26.64 -9.27 7.63
CA ASP A 276 26.78 -10.73 7.64
C ASP A 276 25.66 -11.42 8.47
N GLU A 277 24.85 -10.63 9.19
CA GLU A 277 23.72 -11.16 9.95
C GLU A 277 22.49 -11.42 9.04
N PRO A 278 21.77 -12.53 9.23
CA PRO A 278 20.56 -12.81 8.48
C PRO A 278 19.49 -11.77 8.80
N GLN A 279 18.95 -11.15 7.76
CA GLN A 279 18.00 -10.06 7.89
C GLN A 279 16.67 -10.39 7.23
N SER A 280 15.58 -9.82 7.78
CA SER A 280 14.28 -9.87 7.15
C SER A 280 14.30 -9.18 5.79
N LEU A 281 13.64 -9.79 4.80
CA LEU A 281 13.58 -9.23 3.43
C LEU A 281 12.92 -7.84 3.39
N PHE A 282 12.04 -7.53 4.34
CA PHE A 282 11.43 -6.19 4.45
C PHE A 282 12.48 -5.07 4.58
N ARG A 283 13.65 -5.34 5.14
CA ARG A 283 14.71 -4.34 5.32
C ARG A 283 15.49 -4.01 4.05
N TRP A 284 15.41 -4.86 3.01
CA TRP A 284 16.04 -4.63 1.71
C TRP A 284 15.29 -3.60 0.85
N PHE A 285 14.09 -3.18 1.29
CA PHE A 285 13.25 -2.22 0.58
C PHE A 285 13.20 -0.89 1.33
N LYS A 286 13.38 0.21 0.61
CA LYS A 286 13.33 1.58 1.11
C LYS A 286 12.22 2.36 0.44
N GLN A 287 11.63 3.30 1.18
CA GLN A 287 10.59 4.18 0.66
C GLN A 287 11.15 5.10 -0.42
N ARG A 288 10.41 5.24 -1.53
CA ARG A 288 10.70 6.15 -2.63
C ARG A 288 9.81 7.39 -2.64
N PHE A 289 9.38 7.84 -1.52
CA PHE A 289 8.57 9.04 -1.40
C PHE A 289 9.18 10.02 -0.40
N ALA A 290 8.90 11.31 -0.61
CA ALA A 290 9.47 12.38 0.20
C ALA A 290 9.02 12.25 1.67
N GLN A 291 9.96 12.50 2.57
CA GLN A 291 9.72 12.69 3.99
C GLN A 291 9.74 14.19 4.27
N VAL A 292 8.59 14.85 4.16
CA VAL A 292 8.46 16.31 4.31
C VAL A 292 7.70 16.65 5.58
N THR A 293 7.97 17.85 6.12
CA THR A 293 7.27 18.37 7.32
C THR A 293 5.81 18.71 7.05
N ASN A 294 5.51 19.14 5.81
CA ASN A 294 4.17 19.50 5.36
C ASN A 294 3.68 18.45 4.35
N PRO A 295 3.03 17.37 4.79
CA PRO A 295 2.53 16.36 3.86
C PRO A 295 1.42 16.93 2.95
N PRO A 296 1.24 16.37 1.73
CA PRO A 296 0.20 16.80 0.79
C PRO A 296 -1.22 16.73 1.37
N ILE A 297 -1.48 15.81 2.29
CA ILE A 297 -2.75 15.68 3.00
C ILE A 297 -2.52 16.03 4.47
N ASP A 298 -3.20 17.08 4.93
CA ASP A 298 -3.14 17.53 6.32
C ASP A 298 -4.02 16.64 7.24
N PRO A 299 -3.83 16.70 8.58
CA PRO A 299 -4.58 15.86 9.53
C PRO A 299 -6.12 16.04 9.50
N TYR A 300 -6.64 17.21 9.12
CA TYR A 300 -8.08 17.43 8.97
C TYR A 300 -8.63 16.72 7.73
N ARG A 301 -7.93 16.85 6.60
CA ARG A 301 -8.28 16.13 5.37
C ARG A 301 -8.10 14.63 5.52
N GLU A 302 -7.10 14.17 6.29
CA GLU A 302 -6.91 12.77 6.63
C GLU A 302 -8.19 12.16 7.21
N GLN A 303 -8.80 12.81 8.20
CA GLN A 303 -10.03 12.32 8.84
C GLN A 303 -11.25 12.34 7.91
N LEU A 304 -11.32 13.31 7.00
CA LEU A 304 -12.49 13.52 6.14
C LEU A 304 -12.44 12.73 4.83
N SER A 305 -11.27 12.60 4.22
CA SER A 305 -11.15 12.10 2.86
C SER A 305 -10.42 10.77 2.72
N MET A 306 -9.60 10.37 3.69
CA MET A 306 -8.83 9.14 3.60
C MET A 306 -9.63 7.92 4.02
N SER A 307 -9.30 6.77 3.40
CA SER A 307 -10.00 5.51 3.67
C SER A 307 -9.08 4.31 3.52
N LEU A 308 -9.10 3.45 4.54
CA LEU A 308 -8.46 2.13 4.53
C LEU A 308 -9.39 1.02 4.02
N MET A 309 -10.60 1.36 3.59
CA MET A 309 -11.55 0.39 3.05
C MET A 309 -10.99 -0.23 1.77
N GLY A 310 -11.02 -1.55 1.72
CA GLY A 310 -10.58 -2.36 0.59
C GLY A 310 -11.57 -3.44 0.20
N HIS A 311 -11.21 -4.18 -0.84
CA HIS A 311 -11.96 -5.33 -1.32
C HIS A 311 -11.00 -6.49 -1.58
N ALA A 312 -11.46 -7.71 -1.33
CA ALA A 312 -10.78 -8.94 -1.73
C ALA A 312 -11.76 -9.86 -2.47
N GLY A 313 -11.32 -10.43 -3.58
CA GLY A 313 -12.14 -11.28 -4.42
C GLY A 313 -11.87 -11.08 -5.90
N ARG A 314 -12.76 -11.62 -6.73
CA ARG A 314 -12.69 -11.51 -8.19
C ARG A 314 -13.10 -10.11 -8.65
N ALA A 315 -12.26 -9.46 -9.42
CA ALA A 315 -12.59 -8.16 -10.01
C ALA A 315 -13.58 -8.31 -11.18
N GLY A 316 -14.57 -7.41 -11.25
CA GLY A 316 -15.48 -7.30 -12.39
C GLY A 316 -14.85 -6.60 -13.59
N ASN A 317 -15.49 -6.78 -14.77
CA ASN A 317 -15.16 -6.04 -15.97
C ASN A 317 -15.65 -4.59 -15.85
N ILE A 318 -14.73 -3.62 -15.92
CA ILE A 318 -15.08 -2.19 -15.75
C ILE A 318 -15.84 -1.62 -16.96
N LEU A 319 -15.73 -2.23 -18.14
CA LEU A 319 -16.38 -1.73 -19.36
C LEU A 319 -17.84 -2.23 -19.50
N GLU A 320 -18.20 -3.26 -18.75
CA GLU A 320 -19.56 -3.83 -18.72
C GLU A 320 -19.97 -4.12 -17.28
N PRO A 321 -20.24 -3.08 -16.47
CA PRO A 321 -20.59 -3.27 -15.07
C PRO A 321 -21.99 -3.89 -14.91
N GLY A 322 -22.07 -4.95 -14.10
CA GLY A 322 -23.31 -5.64 -13.78
C GLY A 322 -23.58 -5.72 -12.28
N PRO A 323 -24.74 -6.25 -11.88
CA PRO A 323 -25.08 -6.44 -10.48
C PRO A 323 -24.05 -7.25 -9.68
N GLU A 324 -23.41 -8.22 -10.33
CA GLU A 324 -22.45 -9.14 -9.69
C GLU A 324 -21.04 -8.55 -9.62
N SER A 325 -20.76 -7.43 -10.29
CA SER A 325 -19.44 -6.79 -10.24
C SER A 325 -19.03 -6.34 -8.83
N CYS A 326 -19.99 -6.18 -7.92
CA CYS A 326 -19.75 -5.88 -6.51
C CYS A 326 -19.77 -7.13 -5.59
N ALA A 327 -19.80 -8.35 -6.17
CA ALA A 327 -19.76 -9.59 -5.42
C ALA A 327 -18.33 -9.90 -4.94
N VAL A 328 -17.84 -9.07 -4.05
CA VAL A 328 -16.49 -9.16 -3.44
C VAL A 328 -16.59 -9.01 -1.93
N LEU A 329 -15.60 -9.51 -1.22
CA LEU A 329 -15.47 -9.30 0.22
C LEU A 329 -15.03 -7.85 0.47
N ARG A 330 -15.89 -7.08 1.14
CA ARG A 330 -15.57 -5.74 1.61
C ARG A 330 -14.90 -5.81 2.96
N LEU A 331 -13.75 -5.16 3.06
CA LEU A 331 -12.93 -5.07 4.26
C LEU A 331 -12.95 -3.62 4.76
N PRO A 332 -13.28 -3.35 6.04
CA PRO A 332 -13.25 -1.99 6.59
C PRO A 332 -11.83 -1.41 6.63
N HIS A 333 -10.84 -2.28 6.78
CA HIS A 333 -9.41 -1.99 6.73
C HIS A 333 -8.63 -3.27 6.36
N PRO A 334 -7.32 -3.19 6.02
CA PRO A 334 -6.56 -4.34 5.53
C PRO A 334 -6.01 -5.27 6.63
N PHE A 335 -6.30 -5.04 7.88
CA PHE A 335 -5.78 -5.84 9.00
C PHE A 335 -6.83 -6.82 9.49
N LEU A 336 -6.51 -8.11 9.46
CA LEU A 336 -7.41 -9.19 9.83
C LEU A 336 -6.96 -9.82 11.14
N THR A 337 -7.91 -10.15 11.98
CA THR A 337 -7.70 -10.98 13.16
C THR A 337 -7.68 -12.45 12.81
N THR A 338 -7.23 -13.29 13.72
CA THR A 338 -7.31 -14.75 13.56
C THR A 338 -8.76 -15.22 13.42
N ASP A 339 -9.70 -14.55 14.10
CA ASP A 339 -11.13 -14.85 13.98
C ASP A 339 -11.70 -14.48 12.61
N ASP A 340 -11.26 -13.35 12.05
CA ASP A 340 -11.63 -12.98 10.68
C ASP A 340 -11.13 -14.01 9.67
N MET A 341 -9.91 -14.53 9.87
CA MET A 341 -9.36 -15.59 9.01
C MET A 341 -10.19 -16.88 9.08
N ARG A 342 -10.65 -17.28 10.30
CA ARG A 342 -11.55 -18.42 10.45
C ARG A 342 -12.87 -18.20 9.71
N ARG A 343 -13.50 -17.02 9.85
CA ARG A 343 -14.75 -16.66 9.14
C ARG A 343 -14.57 -16.67 7.62
N ILE A 344 -13.46 -16.17 7.11
CA ILE A 344 -13.15 -16.17 5.67
C ILE A 344 -12.99 -17.61 5.16
N ARG A 345 -12.26 -18.47 5.86
CA ARG A 345 -12.07 -19.88 5.50
C ARG A 345 -13.36 -20.68 5.58
N ALA A 346 -14.18 -20.44 6.59
CA ALA A 346 -15.47 -21.14 6.77
C ALA A 346 -16.55 -20.68 5.80
N SER A 347 -16.32 -19.59 5.05
CA SER A 347 -17.31 -19.02 4.15
C SER A 347 -17.64 -19.98 2.99
N ARG A 348 -18.94 -20.23 2.78
CA ARG A 348 -19.46 -20.98 1.63
C ARG A 348 -20.04 -20.07 0.53
N ARG A 349 -19.90 -18.73 0.69
CA ARG A 349 -20.42 -17.80 -0.30
C ARG A 349 -19.56 -17.84 -1.57
N PRO A 350 -20.15 -17.90 -2.79
CA PRO A 350 -19.38 -17.95 -4.04
C PRO A 350 -18.37 -16.81 -4.19
N ALA A 351 -18.72 -15.61 -3.67
CA ALA A 351 -17.84 -14.43 -3.71
C ALA A 351 -16.66 -14.50 -2.72
N VAL A 352 -16.69 -15.44 -1.75
CA VAL A 352 -15.66 -15.57 -0.69
C VAL A 352 -15.32 -17.06 -0.55
N ARG A 353 -14.59 -17.60 -1.51
CA ARG A 353 -14.05 -18.96 -1.51
C ARG A 353 -12.55 -18.87 -1.30
N ALA A 354 -12.11 -19.13 -0.07
CA ALA A 354 -10.70 -19.06 0.29
C ALA A 354 -9.96 -20.37 0.02
N ALA A 355 -8.74 -20.28 -0.50
CA ALA A 355 -7.78 -21.38 -0.56
C ALA A 355 -6.51 -20.96 0.17
N THR A 356 -6.02 -21.80 1.09
CA THR A 356 -4.77 -21.55 1.82
C THR A 356 -3.62 -22.20 1.06
N LEU A 357 -2.56 -21.41 0.83
CA LEU A 357 -1.34 -21.77 0.14
C LEU A 357 -0.21 -21.90 1.17
N ASP A 358 0.49 -23.04 1.19
CA ASP A 358 1.64 -23.29 2.06
C ASP A 358 2.85 -22.46 1.59
N ALA A 359 3.18 -21.42 2.33
CA ALA A 359 4.32 -20.52 2.09
C ALA A 359 5.55 -20.97 2.90
N THR A 360 5.90 -22.25 2.87
CA THR A 360 7.10 -22.79 3.51
C THR A 360 8.01 -23.50 2.50
N PHE A 361 9.28 -23.64 2.87
CA PHE A 361 10.28 -24.42 2.14
C PHE A 361 11.11 -25.26 3.13
N PRO A 362 11.88 -26.27 2.68
CA PRO A 362 12.71 -27.08 3.57
C PRO A 362 13.66 -26.22 4.41
N ALA A 363 13.70 -26.42 5.74
CA ALA A 363 14.47 -25.61 6.67
C ALA A 363 15.99 -25.59 6.41
N HIS A 364 16.51 -26.65 5.77
CA HIS A 364 17.91 -26.75 5.35
C HIS A 364 18.06 -26.58 3.83
N GLY A 365 17.05 -25.99 3.17
CA GLY A 365 17.05 -25.79 1.72
C GLY A 365 17.92 -24.64 1.29
N ASP A 366 18.46 -24.78 0.09
CA ASP A 366 19.24 -23.76 -0.63
C ASP A 366 18.33 -22.89 -1.53
N GLY A 367 18.96 -22.10 -2.39
CA GLY A 367 18.25 -21.24 -3.35
C GLY A 367 17.36 -22.01 -4.33
N GLU A 368 17.75 -23.23 -4.72
CA GLU A 368 16.92 -24.07 -5.59
C GLU A 368 15.71 -24.64 -4.86
N ALA A 369 15.88 -25.04 -3.60
CA ALA A 369 14.75 -25.46 -2.76
C ALA A 369 13.76 -24.32 -2.52
N LEU A 370 14.23 -23.08 -2.29
CA LEU A 370 13.38 -21.91 -2.20
C LEU A 370 12.67 -21.61 -3.52
N ARG A 371 13.35 -21.72 -4.66
CA ARG A 371 12.77 -21.56 -6.00
C ARG A 371 11.66 -22.59 -6.24
N ALA A 372 11.93 -23.86 -5.98
CA ALA A 372 10.96 -24.93 -6.13
C ALA A 372 9.72 -24.73 -5.24
N ALA A 373 9.90 -24.22 -4.02
CA ALA A 373 8.79 -23.90 -3.13
C ALA A 373 7.95 -22.73 -3.63
N LEU A 374 8.57 -21.68 -4.21
CA LEU A 374 7.85 -20.58 -4.85
C LEU A 374 7.09 -21.05 -6.09
N ASP A 375 7.70 -21.88 -6.94
CA ASP A 375 7.04 -22.41 -8.13
C ASP A 375 5.86 -23.33 -7.77
N ARG A 376 5.98 -24.14 -6.71
CA ARG A 376 4.86 -24.89 -6.13
C ARG A 376 3.75 -23.96 -5.65
N LEU A 377 4.08 -22.91 -4.88
CA LEU A 377 3.11 -21.92 -4.39
C LEU A 377 2.31 -21.29 -5.56
N PHE A 378 2.99 -20.99 -6.66
CA PHE A 378 2.36 -20.40 -7.84
C PHE A 378 1.45 -21.39 -8.57
N ALA A 379 1.89 -22.64 -8.73
CA ALA A 379 1.08 -23.71 -9.34
C ALA A 379 -0.17 -24.02 -8.49
N ASP A 380 -0.02 -24.09 -7.17
CA ASP A 380 -1.13 -24.30 -6.24
C ASP A 380 -2.15 -23.15 -6.31
N ALA A 381 -1.68 -21.91 -6.49
CA ALA A 381 -2.54 -20.74 -6.67
C ALA A 381 -3.35 -20.81 -7.97
N GLU A 382 -2.73 -21.17 -9.09
CA GLU A 382 -3.43 -21.37 -10.37
C GLU A 382 -4.48 -22.48 -10.28
N ALA A 383 -4.11 -23.62 -9.66
CA ALA A 383 -5.02 -24.74 -9.45
C ALA A 383 -6.21 -24.33 -8.56
N ALA A 384 -5.97 -23.58 -7.49
CA ALA A 384 -7.03 -23.08 -6.62
C ALA A 384 -7.99 -22.13 -7.37
N ILE A 385 -7.47 -21.22 -8.18
CA ILE A 385 -8.27 -20.31 -9.02
C ILE A 385 -9.11 -21.12 -10.02
N ALA A 386 -8.53 -22.13 -10.68
CA ALA A 386 -9.25 -23.00 -11.60
C ALA A 386 -10.38 -23.77 -10.91
N GLN A 387 -10.23 -24.10 -9.62
CA GLN A 387 -11.27 -24.70 -8.77
C GLN A 387 -12.29 -23.70 -8.24
N GLY A 388 -12.15 -22.43 -8.60
CA GLY A 388 -13.07 -21.33 -8.27
C GLY A 388 -12.77 -20.61 -6.96
N ALA A 389 -11.55 -20.70 -6.44
CA ALA A 389 -11.13 -19.83 -5.33
C ALA A 389 -11.15 -18.36 -5.77
N THR A 390 -11.67 -17.50 -4.91
CA THR A 390 -11.72 -16.05 -5.12
C THR A 390 -10.80 -15.31 -4.15
N ILE A 391 -10.29 -16.00 -3.13
CA ILE A 391 -9.32 -15.48 -2.16
C ILE A 391 -8.21 -16.51 -2.00
N LEU A 392 -6.98 -16.08 -2.15
CA LEU A 392 -5.78 -16.87 -1.88
C LEU A 392 -5.16 -16.37 -0.57
N VAL A 393 -4.98 -17.28 0.38
CA VAL A 393 -4.32 -16.99 1.67
C VAL A 393 -2.90 -17.54 1.61
N VAL A 394 -1.91 -16.67 1.49
CA VAL A 394 -0.49 -17.03 1.56
C VAL A 394 -0.12 -17.13 3.03
N SER A 395 0.13 -18.32 3.53
CA SER A 395 0.24 -18.60 4.96
C SER A 395 1.57 -19.28 5.31
N ASP A 396 2.24 -18.79 6.35
CA ASP A 396 3.43 -19.38 6.94
C ASP A 396 3.11 -20.27 8.15
N THR A 397 1.83 -20.48 8.46
CA THR A 397 1.40 -21.25 9.65
C THR A 397 1.77 -22.72 9.62
N ALA A 398 2.12 -23.27 8.43
CA ALA A 398 2.60 -24.63 8.26
C ALA A 398 4.08 -24.82 8.63
N MET A 399 4.74 -23.79 9.19
CA MET A 399 6.13 -23.89 9.63
C MET A 399 6.29 -24.96 10.73
N THR A 400 7.39 -25.72 10.65
CA THR A 400 7.78 -26.74 11.62
C THR A 400 9.31 -26.72 11.78
N ALA A 401 9.90 -27.57 12.60
CA ALA A 401 11.36 -27.68 12.67
C ALA A 401 12.03 -27.93 11.30
N ASP A 402 11.37 -28.68 10.43
CA ASP A 402 11.88 -29.06 9.10
C ASP A 402 11.39 -28.16 7.96
N LYS A 403 10.50 -27.21 8.26
CA LYS A 403 9.89 -26.29 7.29
C LYS A 403 10.04 -24.85 7.73
N ALA A 404 10.90 -24.10 7.06
CA ALA A 404 11.08 -22.67 7.26
C ALA A 404 10.05 -21.86 6.45
N PRO A 405 9.59 -20.71 6.93
CA PRO A 405 8.72 -19.82 6.15
C PRO A 405 9.50 -19.19 4.99
N ILE A 406 8.88 -19.15 3.82
CA ILE A 406 9.34 -18.29 2.72
C ILE A 406 9.18 -16.83 3.21
N PRO A 407 10.16 -15.93 3.00
CA PRO A 407 9.99 -14.53 3.35
C PRO A 407 8.66 -13.98 2.82
N ALA A 408 7.81 -13.46 3.70
CA ALA A 408 6.41 -13.11 3.38
C ALA A 408 6.30 -12.15 2.19
N LEU A 409 7.19 -11.17 2.12
CA LEU A 409 7.23 -10.21 1.02
C LEU A 409 7.58 -10.88 -0.32
N LEU A 410 8.51 -11.85 -0.33
CA LEU A 410 8.90 -12.61 -1.53
C LEU A 410 7.75 -13.50 -2.02
N ALA A 411 7.10 -14.23 -1.12
CA ALA A 411 5.98 -15.10 -1.46
C ALA A 411 4.81 -14.30 -2.05
N CYS A 412 4.41 -13.22 -1.38
CA CYS A 412 3.26 -12.41 -1.77
C CYS A 412 3.51 -11.60 -3.05
N ALA A 413 4.65 -10.90 -3.14
CA ALA A 413 5.00 -10.12 -4.34
C ALA A 413 5.24 -11.05 -5.54
N GLY A 414 5.95 -12.16 -5.33
CA GLY A 414 6.18 -13.17 -6.36
C GLY A 414 4.86 -13.73 -6.91
N LEU A 415 3.93 -14.10 -6.04
CA LEU A 415 2.59 -14.56 -6.43
C LEU A 415 1.82 -13.47 -7.19
N HIS A 416 1.83 -12.23 -6.70
CA HIS A 416 1.17 -11.11 -7.36
C HIS A 416 1.65 -10.94 -8.80
N HIS A 417 2.96 -10.87 -9.02
CA HIS A 417 3.55 -10.69 -10.34
C HIS A 417 3.41 -11.93 -11.24
N HIS A 418 3.46 -13.13 -10.65
CA HIS A 418 3.18 -14.37 -11.37
C HIS A 418 1.75 -14.38 -11.93
N LEU A 419 0.76 -14.07 -11.09
CA LEU A 419 -0.64 -14.03 -11.53
C LEU A 419 -0.92 -12.91 -12.55
N ILE A 420 -0.16 -11.81 -12.53
CA ILE A 420 -0.24 -10.78 -13.59
C ILE A 420 0.23 -11.38 -14.92
N ARG A 421 1.40 -12.02 -14.95
CA ARG A 421 1.94 -12.66 -16.17
C ARG A 421 1.05 -13.76 -16.71
N ALA A 422 0.39 -14.51 -15.81
CA ALA A 422 -0.59 -15.56 -16.18
C ALA A 422 -1.97 -14.98 -16.59
N GLY A 423 -2.19 -13.67 -16.50
CA GLY A 423 -3.50 -13.06 -16.74
C GLY A 423 -4.58 -13.41 -15.72
N LEU A 424 -4.20 -13.93 -14.55
CA LEU A 424 -5.12 -14.43 -13.52
C LEU A 424 -5.27 -13.52 -12.31
N ARG A 425 -4.51 -12.43 -12.23
CA ARG A 425 -4.50 -11.56 -11.03
C ARG A 425 -5.87 -10.94 -10.71
N HIS A 426 -6.71 -10.75 -11.71
CA HIS A 426 -8.07 -10.25 -11.56
C HIS A 426 -9.03 -11.26 -10.92
N ALA A 427 -8.70 -12.56 -10.98
CA ALA A 427 -9.59 -13.63 -10.55
C ALA A 427 -9.68 -13.77 -9.03
N CYS A 428 -8.74 -13.19 -8.27
CA CYS A 428 -8.67 -13.39 -6.82
C CYS A 428 -8.13 -12.19 -6.04
N GLY A 429 -8.47 -12.15 -4.74
CA GLY A 429 -7.76 -11.36 -3.73
C GLY A 429 -6.62 -12.17 -3.11
N ILE A 430 -5.56 -11.51 -2.65
CA ILE A 430 -4.44 -12.11 -1.92
C ILE A 430 -4.47 -11.62 -0.47
N ILE A 431 -4.47 -12.53 0.49
CA ILE A 431 -4.33 -12.24 1.92
C ILE A 431 -3.00 -12.84 2.39
N ALA A 432 -2.19 -12.05 3.07
CA ALA A 432 -0.99 -12.52 3.74
C ALA A 432 -1.32 -12.90 5.19
N GLU A 433 -1.10 -14.14 5.57
CA GLU A 433 -1.18 -14.61 6.94
C GLU A 433 0.24 -14.94 7.39
N SER A 434 0.86 -14.01 8.11
CA SER A 434 2.30 -14.08 8.37
C SER A 434 2.68 -13.70 9.80
N GLY A 435 3.57 -14.50 10.38
CA GLY A 435 4.22 -14.18 11.64
C GLY A 435 5.30 -13.10 11.50
N GLU A 436 5.86 -12.91 10.30
CA GLU A 436 6.95 -11.95 10.05
C GLU A 436 6.45 -10.49 9.92
N ALA A 437 5.19 -10.29 9.53
CA ALA A 437 4.61 -8.97 9.31
C ALA A 437 4.11 -8.36 10.63
N CYS A 438 4.93 -7.56 11.31
CA CYS A 438 4.63 -7.04 12.65
C CYS A 438 4.57 -5.51 12.75
N GLU A 439 5.08 -4.77 11.76
CA GLU A 439 5.20 -3.32 11.79
C GLU A 439 4.46 -2.65 10.64
N VAL A 440 4.16 -1.36 10.80
CA VAL A 440 3.47 -0.57 9.76
C VAL A 440 4.20 -0.61 8.41
N ILE A 441 5.54 -0.56 8.43
CA ILE A 441 6.32 -0.62 7.18
C ILE A 441 6.17 -1.98 6.49
N HIS A 442 6.08 -3.09 7.23
CA HIS A 442 5.84 -4.41 6.64
C HIS A 442 4.46 -4.48 5.98
N MET A 443 3.43 -3.90 6.64
CA MET A 443 2.08 -3.79 6.09
C MET A 443 2.07 -2.96 4.81
N ALA A 444 2.74 -1.79 4.83
CA ALA A 444 2.84 -0.91 3.67
C ALA A 444 3.52 -1.62 2.49
N GLN A 445 4.59 -2.37 2.73
CA GLN A 445 5.28 -3.13 1.69
C GLN A 445 4.39 -4.24 1.12
N LEU A 446 3.80 -5.10 1.94
CA LEU A 446 2.90 -6.16 1.47
C LEU A 446 1.76 -5.61 0.63
N ILE A 447 1.09 -4.56 1.09
CA ILE A 447 -0.01 -3.93 0.37
C ILE A 447 0.50 -3.24 -0.90
N GLY A 448 1.63 -2.53 -0.83
CA GLY A 448 2.29 -1.92 -1.98
C GLY A 448 2.65 -2.93 -3.07
N TYR A 449 2.91 -4.17 -2.70
CA TYR A 449 3.15 -5.29 -3.62
C TYR A 449 1.90 -6.16 -3.87
N GLY A 450 0.71 -5.60 -3.72
CA GLY A 450 -0.53 -6.17 -4.26
C GLY A 450 -1.37 -7.01 -3.30
N VAL A 451 -0.99 -7.16 -2.03
CA VAL A 451 -1.79 -7.84 -1.00
C VAL A 451 -3.03 -7.01 -0.67
N ASN A 452 -4.17 -7.67 -0.49
CA ASN A 452 -5.45 -7.03 -0.17
C ASN A 452 -5.63 -6.83 1.34
N ALA A 453 -5.14 -7.77 2.15
CA ALA A 453 -5.20 -7.73 3.61
C ALA A 453 -4.10 -8.58 4.25
N VAL A 454 -3.77 -8.29 5.50
CA VAL A 454 -2.72 -8.96 6.27
C VAL A 454 -3.26 -9.41 7.61
N CYS A 455 -2.99 -10.66 7.99
CA CYS A 455 -3.18 -11.18 9.34
C CYS A 455 -1.81 -11.36 10.02
N PRO A 456 -1.38 -10.44 10.89
CA PRO A 456 -0.09 -10.51 11.59
C PRO A 456 -0.19 -11.41 12.82
N HIS A 457 -0.39 -12.72 12.63
CA HIS A 457 -0.79 -13.66 13.68
C HIS A 457 0.17 -13.70 14.88
N ALA A 458 1.49 -13.59 14.67
CA ALA A 458 2.45 -13.63 15.79
C ALA A 458 2.35 -12.38 16.68
N ALA A 459 2.21 -11.20 16.08
CA ALA A 459 2.05 -9.95 16.82
C ALA A 459 0.70 -9.90 17.56
N LEU A 460 -0.39 -10.35 16.93
CA LEU A 460 -1.72 -10.44 17.57
C LEU A 460 -1.70 -11.38 18.79
N ASP A 461 -1.11 -12.57 18.65
CA ASP A 461 -0.98 -13.51 19.74
C ASP A 461 -0.08 -12.98 20.88
N ALA A 462 0.98 -12.24 20.52
CA ALA A 462 1.87 -11.62 21.52
C ALA A 462 1.14 -10.55 22.32
N VAL A 463 0.38 -9.67 21.69
CA VAL A 463 -0.40 -8.63 22.35
C VAL A 463 -1.46 -9.24 23.28
N ARG A 464 -2.21 -10.24 22.79
CA ARG A 464 -3.21 -10.95 23.61
C ARG A 464 -2.57 -11.63 24.82
N ARG A 465 -1.43 -12.31 24.65
CA ARG A 465 -0.72 -12.92 25.77
C ARG A 465 -0.23 -11.89 26.79
N MET A 466 0.34 -10.76 26.33
CA MET A 466 0.79 -9.70 27.23
C MET A 466 -0.37 -9.10 28.04
N ALA A 467 -1.54 -8.93 27.43
CA ALA A 467 -2.75 -8.47 28.13
C ALA A 467 -3.18 -9.49 29.20
N ARG A 468 -3.26 -10.77 28.85
CA ARG A 468 -3.60 -11.86 29.79
C ARG A 468 -2.62 -11.95 30.96
N GLU A 469 -1.36 -11.65 30.75
CA GLU A 469 -0.30 -11.61 31.77
C GLU A 469 -0.31 -10.29 32.58
N GLY A 470 -1.23 -9.35 32.31
CA GLY A 470 -1.31 -8.06 32.99
C GLY A 470 -0.16 -7.10 32.70
N ARG A 471 0.51 -7.26 31.56
CA ARG A 471 1.69 -6.47 31.14
C ARG A 471 1.34 -5.24 30.32
N LEU A 472 0.07 -5.06 29.97
CA LEU A 472 -0.44 -3.93 29.18
C LEU A 472 -1.45 -3.14 29.98
N SER A 473 -1.28 -1.82 30.01
CA SER A 473 -2.16 -0.92 30.74
C SER A 473 -2.28 0.45 30.07
N THR A 474 -3.32 1.16 30.43
CA THR A 474 -3.54 2.58 30.07
C THR A 474 -3.81 3.37 31.33
N ASP A 475 -3.99 4.68 31.22
CA ASP A 475 -4.43 5.52 32.35
C ASP A 475 -5.79 5.07 32.93
N ALA A 476 -6.59 4.35 32.16
CA ALA A 476 -7.90 3.80 32.58
C ALA A 476 -7.77 2.45 33.32
N GLY A 477 -6.59 1.81 33.29
CA GLY A 477 -6.32 0.53 33.93
C GLY A 477 -5.76 -0.53 33.00
N PRO A 478 -5.68 -1.79 33.44
CA PRO A 478 -5.21 -2.91 32.64
C PRO A 478 -6.07 -3.13 31.41
N LEU A 479 -5.43 -3.54 30.29
CA LEU A 479 -6.12 -3.89 29.05
C LEU A 479 -6.50 -5.37 29.06
N ASP A 480 -7.69 -5.69 28.55
CA ASP A 480 -8.04 -7.06 28.18
C ASP A 480 -7.47 -7.45 26.80
N GLU A 481 -7.67 -8.71 26.40
CA GLU A 481 -7.11 -9.26 25.18
C GLU A 481 -7.70 -8.61 23.91
N GLU A 482 -8.99 -8.28 23.92
CA GLU A 482 -9.69 -7.70 22.78
C GLU A 482 -9.32 -6.23 22.62
N ASP A 483 -9.34 -5.46 23.69
CA ASP A 483 -8.93 -4.05 23.70
C ASP A 483 -7.47 -3.89 23.27
N ALA A 484 -6.57 -4.71 23.78
CA ALA A 484 -5.15 -4.68 23.40
C ALA A 484 -4.94 -4.98 21.91
N GLN A 485 -5.65 -5.99 21.39
CA GLN A 485 -5.62 -6.34 19.96
C GLN A 485 -6.18 -5.21 19.10
N GLU A 486 -7.34 -4.64 19.47
CA GLU A 486 -7.94 -3.53 18.72
C GLU A 486 -7.02 -2.30 18.70
N ARG A 487 -6.38 -1.98 19.81
CA ARG A 487 -5.44 -0.85 19.93
C ARG A 487 -4.21 -1.06 19.05
N TYR A 488 -3.65 -2.28 19.01
CA TYR A 488 -2.57 -2.61 18.08
C TYR A 488 -3.01 -2.44 16.61
N ILE A 489 -4.18 -2.94 16.24
CA ILE A 489 -4.73 -2.74 14.89
C ILE A 489 -4.93 -1.24 14.60
N ASN A 490 -5.40 -0.46 15.58
CA ASN A 490 -5.57 0.99 15.43
C ASN A 490 -4.22 1.70 15.24
N ALA A 491 -3.14 1.24 15.89
CA ALA A 491 -1.80 1.73 15.63
C ALA A 491 -1.35 1.48 14.18
N LEU A 492 -1.56 0.27 13.67
CA LEU A 492 -1.29 -0.06 12.26
C LEU A 492 -2.11 0.80 11.30
N LYS A 493 -3.40 1.02 11.58
CA LYS A 493 -4.28 1.87 10.76
C LYS A 493 -3.77 3.31 10.69
N LYS A 494 -3.44 3.91 11.84
CA LYS A 494 -2.92 5.28 11.91
C LYS A 494 -1.58 5.40 11.19
N GLY A 495 -0.66 4.45 11.39
CA GLY A 495 0.64 4.47 10.73
C GLY A 495 0.53 4.36 9.20
N LEU A 496 -0.36 3.49 8.70
CA LEU A 496 -0.58 3.34 7.27
C LEU A 496 -1.21 4.59 6.64
N LEU A 497 -2.16 5.25 7.33
CA LEU A 497 -2.72 6.52 6.88
C LEU A 497 -1.66 7.63 6.80
N LYS A 498 -0.72 7.68 7.75
CA LYS A 498 0.41 8.63 7.68
C LYS A 498 1.31 8.37 6.48
N ALA A 499 1.56 7.09 6.14
CA ALA A 499 2.31 6.76 4.93
C ALA A 499 1.58 7.25 3.66
N PHE A 500 0.28 7.07 3.57
CA PHE A 500 -0.54 7.55 2.46
C PHE A 500 -0.56 9.09 2.38
N ALA A 501 -0.72 9.77 3.52
CA ALA A 501 -0.74 11.23 3.58
C ALA A 501 0.55 11.85 3.01
N ARG A 502 1.70 11.24 3.28
CA ARG A 502 3.00 11.67 2.74
C ARG A 502 3.10 11.52 1.22
N LEU A 503 2.41 10.53 0.66
CA LEU A 503 2.32 10.30 -0.78
C LEU A 503 1.24 11.17 -1.46
N GLY A 504 0.37 11.81 -0.69
CA GLY A 504 -0.81 12.48 -1.21
C GLY A 504 -1.85 11.50 -1.77
N ILE A 505 -1.88 10.26 -1.28
CA ILE A 505 -2.81 9.21 -1.65
C ILE A 505 -3.90 9.12 -0.59
N SER A 506 -5.18 9.16 -0.98
CA SER A 506 -6.29 9.17 -0.02
C SER A 506 -6.88 7.79 0.26
N THR A 507 -6.57 6.76 -0.51
CA THR A 507 -7.21 5.45 -0.32
C THR A 507 -6.25 4.27 -0.39
N LEU A 508 -6.54 3.25 0.41
CA LEU A 508 -5.87 1.95 0.35
C LEU A 508 -5.83 1.37 -1.07
N ARG A 509 -6.93 1.52 -1.80
CA ARG A 509 -7.10 0.94 -3.14
C ARG A 509 -6.13 1.53 -4.15
N SER A 510 -5.85 2.82 -4.07
CA SER A 510 -4.87 3.49 -4.93
C SER A 510 -3.42 3.20 -4.52
N PHE A 511 -3.18 2.86 -3.26
CA PHE A 511 -1.85 2.49 -2.77
C PHE A 511 -1.49 1.04 -3.09
N ARG A 512 -2.47 0.14 -3.07
CA ARG A 512 -2.25 -1.29 -3.33
C ARG A 512 -1.65 -1.51 -4.72
N GLY A 513 -0.53 -2.24 -4.80
CA GLY A 513 0.16 -2.53 -6.06
C GLY A 513 0.92 -1.35 -6.66
N SER A 514 1.02 -0.21 -5.98
CA SER A 514 1.74 0.98 -6.47
C SER A 514 3.26 0.88 -6.35
N GLN A 515 3.77 -0.05 -5.55
CA GLN A 515 5.19 -0.32 -5.34
C GLN A 515 6.04 0.95 -5.07
N PRO A 516 5.71 1.79 -4.07
CA PRO A 516 6.42 3.04 -3.82
C PRO A 516 7.73 2.79 -3.04
N PHE A 517 8.48 1.77 -3.43
CA PHE A 517 9.71 1.33 -2.80
C PHE A 517 10.81 1.12 -3.84
N GLU A 518 12.05 1.12 -3.39
CA GLU A 518 13.19 0.63 -4.12
C GLU A 518 13.87 -0.50 -3.35
N ALA A 519 14.42 -1.46 -4.05
CA ALA A 519 15.26 -2.51 -3.48
C ALA A 519 16.72 -2.06 -3.47
N LEU A 520 17.47 -2.46 -2.45
CA LEU A 520 18.89 -2.23 -2.33
C LEU A 520 19.62 -3.55 -2.13
N GLY A 521 20.45 -3.92 -3.08
CA GLY A 521 21.32 -5.10 -2.97
C GLY A 521 20.66 -6.43 -3.36
N LEU A 522 19.56 -6.42 -4.12
CA LEU A 522 18.97 -7.62 -4.73
C LEU A 522 19.46 -7.79 -6.18
N SER A 523 19.63 -9.03 -6.63
CA SER A 523 19.98 -9.31 -8.02
C SER A 523 18.84 -8.96 -8.97
N GLN A 524 19.17 -8.63 -10.22
CA GLN A 524 18.18 -8.28 -11.23
C GLN A 524 17.21 -9.43 -11.50
N ASP A 525 17.67 -10.69 -11.45
CA ASP A 525 16.82 -11.87 -11.63
C ASP A 525 15.73 -11.97 -10.56
N VAL A 526 16.05 -11.64 -9.30
CA VAL A 526 15.08 -11.61 -8.21
C VAL A 526 14.07 -10.48 -8.44
N ILE A 527 14.53 -9.31 -8.86
CA ILE A 527 13.67 -8.16 -9.15
C ILE A 527 12.72 -8.49 -10.31
N ASP A 528 13.24 -8.94 -11.44
CA ASP A 528 12.43 -9.17 -12.64
C ASP A 528 11.38 -10.25 -12.44
N ARG A 529 11.70 -11.28 -11.66
CA ARG A 529 10.79 -12.40 -11.45
C ARG A 529 9.77 -12.16 -10.36
N TYR A 530 10.18 -11.58 -9.22
CA TYR A 530 9.35 -11.51 -8.01
C TYR A 530 8.90 -10.09 -7.62
N PHE A 531 9.61 -9.06 -8.11
CA PHE A 531 9.36 -7.65 -7.81
C PHE A 531 9.33 -6.79 -9.07
N THR A 532 8.79 -7.31 -10.16
CA THR A 532 8.78 -6.70 -11.49
C THR A 532 8.46 -5.20 -11.45
N GLY A 533 9.32 -4.37 -12.06
CA GLY A 533 9.15 -2.91 -12.08
C GLY A 533 9.63 -2.17 -10.83
N THR A 534 10.14 -2.86 -9.82
CA THR A 534 10.79 -2.23 -8.68
C THR A 534 12.19 -1.75 -9.07
N PRO A 535 12.54 -0.47 -8.88
CA PRO A 535 13.90 -0.01 -9.12
C PRO A 535 14.86 -0.62 -8.09
N CYS A 536 16.05 -0.98 -8.56
CA CYS A 536 17.15 -1.47 -7.74
C CYS A 536 18.44 -0.79 -8.22
N SER A 537 18.87 0.22 -7.49
CA SER A 537 20.07 1.01 -7.88
C SER A 537 21.38 0.26 -7.65
N ILE A 538 21.38 -0.71 -6.73
CA ILE A 538 22.55 -1.53 -6.38
C ILE A 538 22.12 -2.99 -6.49
N SER A 539 22.64 -3.69 -7.50
CA SER A 539 22.44 -5.14 -7.63
C SER A 539 23.26 -5.90 -6.58
N GLY A 540 22.81 -7.10 -6.22
CA GLY A 540 23.49 -7.87 -5.18
C GLY A 540 23.06 -9.33 -5.13
N ILE A 541 22.50 -9.75 -3.99
CA ILE A 541 22.21 -11.15 -3.66
C ILE A 541 21.05 -11.74 -4.46
N GLY A 542 21.16 -13.02 -4.78
CA GLY A 542 20.12 -13.85 -5.39
C GLY A 542 19.33 -14.68 -4.35
N LEU A 543 18.54 -15.62 -4.87
CA LEU A 543 17.73 -16.53 -4.04
C LEU A 543 18.56 -17.38 -3.09
N GLU A 544 19.80 -17.72 -3.46
CA GLU A 544 20.69 -18.53 -2.61
C GLU A 544 20.93 -17.87 -1.24
N THR A 545 21.28 -16.59 -1.24
CA THR A 545 21.52 -15.86 0.00
C THR A 545 20.20 -15.62 0.76
N LEU A 546 19.10 -15.35 0.05
CA LEU A 546 17.78 -15.20 0.70
C LEU A 546 17.32 -16.49 1.38
N ALA A 547 17.55 -17.65 0.74
CA ALA A 547 17.26 -18.96 1.33
C ALA A 547 18.12 -19.21 2.58
N ARG A 548 19.43 -18.94 2.48
CA ARG A 548 20.36 -19.06 3.60
C ARG A 548 19.94 -18.19 4.79
N ASP A 549 19.60 -16.93 4.56
CA ASP A 549 19.18 -16.01 5.62
C ASP A 549 17.87 -16.46 6.27
N ALA A 550 16.90 -16.92 5.48
CA ALA A 550 15.65 -17.45 5.99
C ALA A 550 15.87 -18.74 6.83
N ALA A 551 16.72 -19.65 6.33
CA ALA A 551 17.09 -20.91 7.02
C ALA A 551 17.85 -20.63 8.34
N LEU A 552 18.79 -19.67 8.34
CA LEU A 552 19.53 -19.28 9.56
C LEU A 552 18.60 -18.68 10.62
N ARG A 553 17.69 -17.78 10.24
CA ARG A 553 16.69 -17.22 11.16
C ARG A 553 15.79 -18.32 11.71
N HIS A 554 15.42 -19.29 10.88
CA HIS A 554 14.63 -20.43 11.28
C HIS A 554 15.40 -21.31 12.28
N ALA A 555 16.65 -21.69 11.99
CA ALA A 555 17.48 -22.45 12.89
C ALA A 555 17.65 -21.78 14.27
N GLN A 556 17.91 -20.46 14.27
CA GLN A 556 17.98 -19.65 15.49
C GLN A 556 16.67 -19.68 16.31
N ALA A 557 15.52 -19.74 15.65
CA ALA A 557 14.21 -19.81 16.31
C ALA A 557 13.91 -21.17 16.91
N TRP A 558 14.51 -22.24 16.37
CA TRP A 558 14.36 -23.63 16.84
C TRP A 558 15.50 -24.11 17.74
N ASP A 559 16.55 -23.32 17.91
CA ASP A 559 17.62 -23.62 18.87
C ASP A 559 17.07 -23.51 20.30
N ASP A 560 17.08 -24.61 21.05
CA ASP A 560 16.64 -24.69 22.45
C ASP A 560 17.75 -24.28 23.44
N ALA A 561 18.97 -24.02 22.97
CA ALA A 561 20.00 -23.41 23.80
C ALA A 561 19.48 -22.08 24.35
N ASP A 562 19.56 -21.89 25.64
CA ASP A 562 19.04 -20.70 26.34
C ASP A 562 19.79 -19.44 25.89
N THR A 563 19.39 -18.97 24.68
CA THR A 563 19.91 -17.78 24.02
C THR A 563 19.28 -16.49 24.59
N THR A 564 18.93 -16.47 25.87
CA THR A 564 18.77 -15.19 26.60
C THR A 564 20.05 -14.37 26.54
N ALA A 565 21.14 -14.99 26.12
CA ALA A 565 22.43 -14.45 25.75
C ALA A 565 22.72 -14.71 24.24
N ALA A 566 21.77 -14.55 23.34
CA ALA A 566 22.17 -14.18 21.97
C ALA A 566 23.12 -12.99 22.16
N ALA A 567 24.39 -13.17 21.80
CA ALA A 567 25.37 -12.09 21.84
C ALA A 567 24.65 -10.88 21.21
N PRO A 568 24.55 -9.75 21.92
CA PRO A 568 23.80 -8.62 21.42
C PRO A 568 24.34 -8.38 20.02
N ALA A 569 23.46 -8.46 19.01
CA ALA A 569 23.82 -8.19 17.65
C ALA A 569 24.76 -7.01 17.70
N ALA A 570 25.95 -7.15 17.12
CA ALA A 570 27.01 -6.19 17.25
C ALA A 570 26.45 -4.82 16.89
N ARG A 571 26.13 -4.04 17.89
CA ARG A 571 25.51 -2.73 17.73
C ARG A 571 26.60 -1.69 17.69
N LEU A 572 26.61 -0.87 16.67
CA LEU A 572 27.52 0.28 16.55
C LEU A 572 27.47 1.14 17.84
N TRP A 573 26.28 1.31 18.40
CA TRP A 573 26.01 2.03 19.63
C TRP A 573 25.64 1.08 20.78
N SER A 574 26.65 0.46 21.40
CA SER A 574 26.43 -0.36 22.59
C SER A 574 26.02 0.53 23.78
N PRO A 575 25.30 -0.01 24.79
CA PRO A 575 25.02 0.73 26.03
C PRO A 575 26.27 1.27 26.71
N ARG A 576 27.42 0.62 26.51
CA ARG A 576 28.72 1.07 27.01
C ARG A 576 29.22 2.28 26.23
N THR A 577 29.11 2.26 24.91
CA THR A 577 29.48 3.37 24.03
C THR A 577 28.62 4.60 24.30
N VAL A 578 27.29 4.42 24.41
CA VAL A 578 26.36 5.51 24.74
C VAL A 578 26.65 6.14 26.11
N ARG A 579 26.91 5.33 27.14
CA ARG A 579 27.29 5.85 28.45
C ARG A 579 28.60 6.61 28.43
N ALA A 580 29.61 6.09 27.71
CA ALA A 580 30.89 6.79 27.55
C ALA A 580 30.72 8.14 26.87
N LEU A 581 29.87 8.22 25.82
CA LEU A 581 29.53 9.47 25.15
C LEU A 581 28.85 10.46 26.11
N HIS A 582 27.83 10.02 26.86
CA HIS A 582 27.13 10.89 27.80
C HIS A 582 28.07 11.43 28.88
N THR A 583 28.98 10.58 29.41
CA THR A 583 29.98 11.04 30.36
C THR A 583 30.93 12.06 29.73
N ALA A 584 31.42 11.78 28.51
CA ALA A 584 32.33 12.67 27.80
C ALA A 584 31.74 14.05 27.50
N VAL A 585 30.43 14.10 27.16
CA VAL A 585 29.73 15.36 26.86
C VAL A 585 29.43 16.17 28.12
N ASN A 586 29.22 15.50 29.25
CA ASN A 586 28.91 16.15 30.52
C ASN A 586 30.17 16.55 31.32
N GLU A 587 31.35 16.06 30.95
CA GLU A 587 32.62 16.53 31.55
C GLU A 587 32.97 17.90 30.94
N ASP A 588 32.79 18.95 31.72
CA ASP A 588 33.19 20.31 31.34
C ASP A 588 34.72 20.38 31.28
N THR A 589 35.25 20.45 30.08
CA THR A 589 36.70 20.61 29.86
C THR A 589 36.94 21.98 29.28
N ASP A 590 37.10 23.01 30.04
CA ASP A 590 37.47 24.38 29.69
C ASP A 590 38.45 24.55 28.46
N GLY A 591 38.21 23.83 27.38
CA GLY A 591 38.99 23.87 26.13
C GLY A 591 40.38 23.23 26.19
N GLN A 592 40.71 22.51 27.27
CA GLN A 592 41.96 21.74 27.41
C GLN A 592 41.80 20.29 26.92
N ALA A 593 42.90 19.57 26.76
CA ALA A 593 42.99 18.23 26.15
C ALA A 593 41.81 17.29 26.40
N PRO A 594 41.48 16.34 25.44
CA PRO A 594 40.32 15.46 25.54
C PRO A 594 40.23 14.77 26.92
N SER A 595 39.04 14.82 27.55
CA SER A 595 38.80 14.19 28.84
C SER A 595 39.05 12.69 28.81
N PRO A 596 39.32 12.02 29.95
CA PRO A 596 39.43 10.56 30.02
C PRO A 596 38.18 9.84 29.52
N ALA A 597 37.00 10.44 29.70
CA ALA A 597 35.74 9.91 29.19
C ALA A 597 35.66 10.00 27.66
N TRP A 598 36.16 11.09 27.07
CA TRP A 598 36.27 11.23 25.63
C TRP A 598 37.27 10.26 25.00
N GLN A 599 38.41 10.04 25.68
CA GLN A 599 39.38 9.01 25.27
C GLN A 599 38.76 7.60 25.29
N THR A 600 37.98 7.30 26.34
CA THR A 600 37.25 6.04 26.44
C THR A 600 36.24 5.87 25.33
N PHE A 601 35.44 6.90 25.04
CA PHE A 601 34.46 6.91 23.94
C PHE A 601 35.16 6.69 22.58
N SER A 602 36.21 7.46 22.31
CA SER A 602 37.00 7.34 21.06
C SER A 602 37.59 5.93 20.89
N SER A 603 38.14 5.37 21.97
CA SER A 603 38.68 4.01 21.94
C SER A 603 37.63 2.95 21.65
N LEU A 604 36.42 3.09 22.20
CA LEU A 604 35.30 2.20 21.90
C LEU A 604 34.84 2.31 20.44
N CYS A 605 34.73 3.53 19.91
CA CYS A 605 34.37 3.76 18.51
C CYS A 605 35.43 3.19 17.56
N ASN A 606 36.70 3.49 17.79
CA ASN A 606 37.80 2.99 16.95
C ASN A 606 37.92 1.46 17.02
N GLY A 607 37.66 0.86 18.20
CA GLY A 607 37.61 -0.60 18.33
C GLY A 607 36.47 -1.24 17.52
N GLN A 608 35.32 -0.57 17.40
CA GLN A 608 34.20 -1.01 16.57
C GLN A 608 34.51 -0.85 15.07
N GLU A 609 35.14 0.25 14.66
CA GLU A 609 35.60 0.41 13.28
C GLU A 609 36.57 -0.71 12.86
N ALA A 610 37.51 -1.08 13.73
CA ALA A 610 38.43 -2.17 13.47
C ALA A 610 37.76 -3.54 13.31
N GLN A 611 36.52 -3.69 13.78
CA GLN A 611 35.71 -4.91 13.65
C GLN A 611 34.79 -4.91 12.39
N GLY A 612 34.88 -3.91 11.54
CA GLY A 612 34.11 -3.88 10.28
C GLY A 612 32.66 -3.40 10.41
N PHE A 613 32.28 -2.66 11.47
CA PHE A 613 30.90 -2.20 11.69
C PHE A 613 30.49 -0.97 10.88
N THR A 614 31.42 -0.30 10.22
CA THR A 614 31.12 0.88 9.41
C THR A 614 31.55 0.67 7.97
N LEU A 615 30.91 1.37 7.05
CA LEU A 615 31.31 1.35 5.64
C LEU A 615 32.79 1.76 5.47
N ARG A 616 33.25 2.71 6.30
CA ARG A 616 34.66 3.16 6.31
C ARG A 616 35.62 2.00 6.58
N SER A 617 35.29 1.13 7.54
CA SER A 617 36.14 -0.01 7.89
C SER A 617 36.16 -1.14 6.85
N LEU A 618 35.17 -1.15 5.95
CA LEU A 618 35.10 -2.08 4.83
C LEU A 618 35.80 -1.55 3.56
N LEU A 619 36.17 -0.27 3.55
CA LEU A 619 36.91 0.35 2.44
C LEU A 619 38.41 0.32 2.74
N GLU A 620 39.17 -0.48 2.01
CA GLU A 620 40.63 -0.41 2.00
C GLU A 620 41.06 0.84 1.21
N ILE A 621 41.53 1.86 1.93
CA ILE A 621 42.23 2.98 1.30
C ILE A 621 43.70 2.56 1.16
N ALA A 622 44.07 2.12 -0.03
CA ALA A 622 45.50 1.94 -0.33
C ALA A 622 46.18 3.33 -0.22
N PRO A 623 47.17 3.52 0.65
CA PRO A 623 47.87 4.77 0.69
C PRO A 623 48.56 5.00 -0.67
N ASP A 624 48.26 6.14 -1.28
CA ASP A 624 48.96 6.56 -2.51
C ASP A 624 50.44 6.78 -2.17
N PRO A 625 51.36 5.93 -2.65
CA PRO A 625 52.79 6.08 -2.33
C PRO A 625 53.37 7.42 -2.79
N ALA A 626 52.72 8.12 -3.69
CA ALA A 626 53.15 9.45 -4.17
C ALA A 626 52.74 10.59 -3.23
N ARG A 627 51.89 10.35 -2.22
CA ARG A 627 51.42 11.34 -1.22
C ARG A 627 51.96 11.07 0.19
N ALA A 628 52.84 10.12 0.35
CA ALA A 628 53.45 9.76 1.64
C ALA A 628 54.80 10.49 1.88
N SER A 629 54.99 11.68 1.32
CA SER A 629 56.13 12.55 1.60
C SER A 629 55.72 13.86 2.24
#